data_7aa5d3d3cce809d3b6ddff4c4a253613
#
_entry.id   7aa5d3d3cce809d3b6ddff4c4a253613
#
_cell.length_a   1.000
_cell.length_b   1.000
_cell.length_c   1.000
_cell.angle_alpha   90.00
_cell.angle_beta   90.00
_cell.angle_gamma   90.00
#
_symmetry.space_group_name_H-M   'P 1'
#
loop_
_entity.id
_entity.type
_entity.pdbx_description
1 polymer ?
#
loop_
_entity_poly.entity_id
_entity_poly.type
_entity_poly.pdbx_seq_one_letter_code
_entity_poly.pdbx_strand_id
1 'polypeptide(L)'
;TWTIMGAVHTILQSLPTVPEPLGASPDGYIARDSAIRTIHQPDTEGPEPARRRLKYDEAMTVVLAMSVRRADANNHNAPALPKQPNGEQSRLITQLLFPLTGGQQRVIQEISTDLTHAHPMSRLLQGEVGSGKTIVALISMLQAVDNGAQAALLAPTEVLAQQHARSLTETLMRAGLHTTVVPLTGSMPTALKQ
;
A
#
# COMPACT_ATOMS: atom_id res chain seq x y z
N THR A 1 16.06 30.69 22.25
CA THR A 1 15.65 30.99 20.86
C THR A 1 16.79 31.69 20.10
N TRP A 2 17.38 32.78 20.64
CA TRP A 2 18.48 33.47 20.00
C TRP A 2 19.73 32.62 19.76
N THR A 3 20.07 31.72 20.67
CA THR A 3 21.21 30.78 20.55
C THR A 3 21.04 29.83 19.36
N ILE A 4 19.83 29.30 19.17
CA ILE A 4 19.51 28.41 18.05
C ILE A 4 19.58 29.18 16.72
N MET A 5 19.03 30.39 16.65
CA MET A 5 19.08 31.22 15.44
C MET A 5 20.54 31.56 15.07
N GLY A 6 21.39 31.91 16.06
CA GLY A 6 22.81 32.16 15.83
C GLY A 6 23.54 30.91 15.30
N ALA A 7 23.29 29.75 15.87
CA ALA A 7 23.88 28.50 15.40
C ALA A 7 23.46 28.16 13.98
N VAL A 8 22.16 28.30 13.66
CA VAL A 8 21.63 28.07 12.31
C VAL A 8 22.29 29.04 11.32
N HIS A 9 22.38 30.32 11.65
CA HIS A 9 23.04 31.32 10.80
C HIS A 9 24.49 30.93 10.49
N THR A 10 25.27 30.58 11.52
CA THR A 10 26.67 30.16 11.35
C THR A 10 26.78 28.91 10.45
N ILE A 11 25.91 27.94 10.62
CA ILE A 11 25.89 26.71 9.79
C ILE A 11 25.56 27.07 8.33
N LEU A 12 24.58 27.92 8.10
CA LEU A 12 24.19 28.30 6.74
C LEU A 12 25.28 29.08 6.00
N GLN A 13 26.09 29.89 6.72
CA GLN A 13 27.24 30.57 6.12
C GLN A 13 28.35 29.62 5.68
N SER A 14 28.56 28.54 6.42
CA SER A 14 29.58 27.51 6.12
C SER A 14 29.06 26.37 5.24
N LEU A 15 27.75 26.29 5.02
CA LEU A 15 27.14 25.21 4.23
C LEU A 15 27.53 25.36 2.76
N PRO A 16 28.20 24.37 2.14
CA PRO A 16 28.44 24.38 0.71
C PRO A 16 27.12 24.33 -0.07
N THR A 17 27.16 24.71 -1.34
CA THR A 17 25.98 24.64 -2.22
C THR A 17 25.40 23.23 -2.23
N VAL A 18 24.11 23.11 -1.89
CA VAL A 18 23.40 21.82 -1.89
C VAL A 18 22.96 21.51 -3.33
N PRO A 19 23.44 20.41 -3.91
CA PRO A 19 23.14 20.10 -5.30
C PRO A 19 21.68 19.68 -5.51
N GLU A 20 21.18 19.87 -6.71
CA GLU A 20 19.91 19.33 -7.16
C GLU A 20 20.00 17.81 -7.30
N PRO A 21 19.10 17.02 -6.69
CA PRO A 21 19.18 15.55 -6.74
C PRO A 21 19.04 14.97 -8.14
N LEU A 22 18.33 15.68 -9.04
CA LEU A 22 18.09 15.26 -10.42
C LEU A 22 18.81 16.16 -11.45
N GLY A 23 19.81 16.91 -11.01
CA GLY A 23 20.61 17.78 -11.87
C GLY A 23 19.99 19.13 -12.20
N ALA A 24 18.67 19.28 -12.10
CA ALA A 24 17.95 20.54 -12.32
C ALA A 24 16.80 20.70 -11.35
N SER A 25 16.44 21.95 -11.05
CA SER A 25 15.24 22.25 -10.25
C SER A 25 13.98 21.87 -11.02
N PRO A 26 12.97 21.28 -10.35
CA PRO A 26 11.69 21.02 -10.97
C PRO A 26 10.99 22.33 -11.40
N ASP A 27 10.23 22.28 -12.50
CA ASP A 27 9.52 23.44 -13.01
C ASP A 27 8.58 24.04 -11.96
N GLY A 28 8.63 25.35 -11.80
CA GLY A 28 7.80 26.10 -10.83
C GLY A 28 8.28 25.98 -9.37
N TYR A 29 9.45 25.46 -9.11
CA TYR A 29 10.08 25.41 -7.78
C TYR A 29 11.40 26.18 -7.75
N ILE A 30 11.73 26.78 -6.59
CA ILE A 30 13.04 27.34 -6.35
C ILE A 30 14.11 26.25 -6.21
N ALA A 31 15.38 26.59 -6.40
CA ALA A 31 16.48 25.67 -6.22
C ALA A 31 16.53 25.10 -4.80
N ARG A 32 16.97 23.85 -4.66
CA ARG A 32 17.04 23.15 -3.36
C ARG A 32 17.91 23.88 -2.35
N ASP A 33 19.08 24.37 -2.76
CA ASP A 33 19.96 25.16 -1.91
C ASP A 33 19.26 26.44 -1.41
N SER A 34 18.59 27.16 -2.31
CA SER A 34 17.79 28.33 -1.95
C SER A 34 16.67 27.97 -0.97
N ALA A 35 15.97 26.87 -1.18
CA ALA A 35 14.90 26.43 -0.29
C ALA A 35 15.40 26.13 1.13
N ILE A 36 16.56 25.47 1.26
CA ILE A 36 17.16 25.18 2.56
C ILE A 36 17.56 26.45 3.28
N ARG A 37 18.10 27.45 2.58
CA ARG A 37 18.49 28.73 3.18
C ARG A 37 17.27 29.57 3.55
N THR A 38 16.33 29.74 2.61
CA THR A 38 15.12 30.55 2.80
C THR A 38 14.20 30.02 3.88
N ILE A 39 14.09 28.68 4.07
CA ILE A 39 13.22 28.14 5.15
C ILE A 39 13.70 28.56 6.54
N HIS A 40 15.00 28.77 6.71
CA HIS A 40 15.62 29.15 7.97
C HIS A 40 15.84 30.67 8.11
N GLN A 41 16.00 31.37 6.99
CA GLN A 41 16.18 32.81 6.91
C GLN A 41 15.27 33.36 5.79
N PRO A 42 13.95 33.46 6.05
CA PRO A 42 13.00 33.95 5.05
C PRO A 42 13.32 35.38 4.61
N ASP A 43 13.20 35.64 3.33
CA ASP A 43 13.25 36.95 2.71
C ASP A 43 11.88 37.64 2.76
N THR A 44 11.71 38.69 1.95
CA THR A 44 10.47 39.47 1.86
C THR A 44 9.28 38.67 1.30
N GLU A 45 9.53 37.64 0.54
CA GLU A 45 8.50 36.73 -0.01
C GLU A 45 8.05 35.68 1.03
N GLY A 46 8.78 35.56 2.13
CA GLY A 46 8.49 34.63 3.21
C GLY A 46 8.92 33.18 2.93
N PRO A 47 8.59 32.24 3.82
CA PRO A 47 9.08 30.86 3.75
C PRO A 47 8.28 29.95 2.82
N GLU A 48 7.17 30.39 2.24
CA GLU A 48 6.25 29.50 1.48
C GLU A 48 6.87 28.88 0.22
N PRO A 49 7.65 29.58 -0.62
CA PRO A 49 8.31 28.94 -1.76
C PRO A 49 9.28 27.83 -1.32
N ALA A 50 10.03 28.08 -0.23
CA ALA A 50 10.94 27.11 0.35
C ALA A 50 10.20 25.88 0.91
N ARG A 51 9.13 26.12 1.67
CA ARG A 51 8.28 25.05 2.22
C ARG A 51 7.68 24.18 1.13
N ARG A 52 7.20 24.80 0.04
CA ARG A 52 6.65 24.07 -1.11
C ARG A 52 7.71 23.18 -1.77
N ARG A 53 8.93 23.70 -1.93
CA ARG A 53 10.04 22.92 -2.49
C ARG A 53 10.43 21.73 -1.60
N LEU A 54 10.59 21.94 -0.30
CA LEU A 54 10.97 20.88 0.63
C LEU A 54 9.90 19.78 0.73
N LYS A 55 8.62 20.14 0.69
CA LYS A 55 7.51 19.16 0.59
C LYS A 55 7.59 18.33 -0.70
N TYR A 56 7.94 18.98 -1.82
CA TYR A 56 8.15 18.27 -3.08
C TYR A 56 9.31 17.28 -2.98
N ASP A 57 10.45 17.66 -2.41
CA ASP A 57 11.61 16.80 -2.24
C ASP A 57 11.31 15.59 -1.35
N GLU A 58 10.56 15.79 -0.26
CA GLU A 58 10.11 14.71 0.61
C GLU A 58 9.18 13.73 -0.13
N ALA A 59 8.16 14.25 -0.80
CA ALA A 59 7.24 13.44 -1.59
C ALA A 59 7.95 12.67 -2.70
N MET A 60 8.86 13.31 -3.42
CA MET A 60 9.67 12.69 -4.47
C MET A 60 10.52 11.55 -3.92
N THR A 61 11.15 11.73 -2.77
CA THR A 61 11.96 10.67 -2.12
C THR A 61 11.13 9.42 -1.85
N VAL A 62 9.91 9.59 -1.32
CA VAL A 62 8.98 8.49 -1.05
C VAL A 62 8.55 7.82 -2.36
N VAL A 63 8.15 8.60 -3.36
CA VAL A 63 7.69 8.07 -4.65
C VAL A 63 8.82 7.31 -5.37
N LEU A 64 10.04 7.83 -5.36
CA LEU A 64 11.19 7.14 -5.95
C LEU A 64 11.50 5.83 -5.23
N ALA A 65 11.50 5.82 -3.90
CA ALA A 65 11.71 4.60 -3.13
C ALA A 65 10.65 3.54 -3.44
N MET A 66 9.38 3.95 -3.56
CA MET A 66 8.29 3.04 -3.96
C MET A 66 8.44 2.55 -5.40
N SER A 67 8.87 3.44 -6.32
CA SER A 67 9.09 3.08 -7.73
C SER A 67 10.22 2.08 -7.91
N VAL A 68 11.33 2.24 -7.16
CA VAL A 68 12.44 1.27 -7.16
C VAL A 68 11.97 -0.09 -6.64
N ARG A 69 11.22 -0.11 -5.53
CA ARG A 69 10.65 -1.36 -4.98
C ARG A 69 9.70 -2.03 -5.97
N ARG A 70 8.88 -1.24 -6.67
CA ARG A 70 7.96 -1.77 -7.68
C ARG A 70 8.72 -2.35 -8.88
N ALA A 71 9.75 -1.66 -9.35
CA ALA A 71 10.60 -2.16 -10.42
C ALA A 71 11.32 -3.46 -10.01
N ASP A 72 11.82 -3.53 -8.78
CA ASP A 72 12.44 -4.74 -8.24
C ASP A 72 11.43 -5.88 -8.13
N ALA A 73 10.24 -5.64 -7.60
CA ALA A 73 9.17 -6.64 -7.54
C ALA A 73 8.81 -7.19 -8.92
N ASN A 74 8.77 -6.35 -9.96
CA ASN A 74 8.47 -6.78 -11.32
C ASN A 74 9.57 -7.68 -11.94
N ASN A 75 10.79 -7.66 -11.38
CA ASN A 75 11.88 -8.56 -11.79
C ASN A 75 11.79 -9.95 -11.13
N HIS A 76 10.90 -10.14 -10.17
CA HIS A 76 10.65 -11.45 -9.55
C HIS A 76 9.56 -12.20 -10.32
N ASN A 77 9.72 -13.51 -10.41
CA ASN A 77 8.70 -14.38 -10.98
C ASN A 77 7.66 -14.76 -9.92
N ALA A 78 6.40 -14.75 -10.31
CA ALA A 78 5.29 -15.29 -9.53
C ALA A 78 4.39 -16.14 -10.43
N PRO A 79 3.67 -17.13 -9.88
CA PRO A 79 2.72 -17.88 -10.67
C PRO A 79 1.61 -16.94 -11.16
N ALA A 80 1.26 -17.04 -12.44
CA ALA A 80 0.08 -16.39 -12.96
C ALA A 80 -1.16 -17.10 -12.42
N LEU A 81 -2.13 -16.34 -11.93
CA LEU A 81 -3.35 -16.82 -11.30
C LEU A 81 -4.57 -16.34 -12.12
N PRO A 82 -4.84 -16.93 -13.30
CA PRO A 82 -5.94 -16.50 -14.15
C PRO A 82 -7.30 -16.72 -13.47
N LYS A 83 -8.25 -15.83 -13.79
CA LYS A 83 -9.62 -15.95 -13.29
C LYS A 83 -10.27 -17.24 -13.83
N GLN A 84 -10.87 -18.01 -12.92
CA GLN A 84 -11.60 -19.23 -13.26
C GLN A 84 -13.11 -18.91 -13.38
N PRO A 85 -13.74 -19.11 -14.55
CA PRO A 85 -15.15 -18.74 -14.77
C PRO A 85 -16.13 -19.39 -13.79
N ASN A 86 -15.86 -20.63 -13.39
CA ASN A 86 -16.68 -21.42 -12.47
C ASN A 86 -16.02 -21.63 -11.10
N GLY A 87 -14.97 -20.85 -10.78
CA GLY A 87 -14.24 -20.94 -9.53
C GLY A 87 -15.02 -20.39 -8.33
N GLU A 88 -14.47 -20.59 -7.15
CA GLU A 88 -15.06 -20.10 -5.90
C GLU A 88 -15.13 -18.58 -5.85
N GLN A 89 -14.17 -17.87 -6.48
CA GLN A 89 -14.23 -16.42 -6.64
C GLN A 89 -15.52 -15.99 -7.35
N SER A 90 -15.83 -16.59 -8.51
CA SER A 90 -17.00 -16.25 -9.31
C SER A 90 -18.30 -16.64 -8.60
N ARG A 91 -18.30 -17.79 -7.94
CA ARG A 91 -19.43 -18.27 -7.14
C ARG A 91 -19.70 -17.37 -5.95
N LEU A 92 -18.67 -16.93 -5.20
CA LEU A 92 -18.84 -16.00 -4.10
C LEU A 92 -19.52 -14.71 -4.58
N ILE A 93 -19.00 -14.08 -5.64
CA ILE A 93 -19.56 -12.83 -6.18
C ILE A 93 -21.06 -12.99 -6.50
N THR A 94 -21.45 -14.12 -7.05
CA THR A 94 -22.86 -14.40 -7.43
C THR A 94 -23.77 -14.65 -6.21
N GLN A 95 -23.20 -15.23 -5.12
CA GLN A 95 -23.94 -15.62 -3.91
C GLN A 95 -23.90 -14.57 -2.79
N LEU A 96 -23.26 -13.41 -3.01
CA LEU A 96 -23.27 -12.33 -2.02
C LEU A 96 -24.71 -11.87 -1.76
N LEU A 97 -25.05 -11.69 -0.48
CA LEU A 97 -26.36 -11.20 -0.05
C LEU A 97 -26.58 -9.71 -0.33
N PHE A 98 -25.57 -9.02 -0.81
CA PHE A 98 -25.58 -7.60 -1.15
C PHE A 98 -24.81 -7.35 -2.43
N PRO A 99 -25.22 -6.39 -3.25
CA PRO A 99 -24.49 -6.04 -4.46
C PRO A 99 -23.16 -5.36 -4.12
N LEU A 100 -22.10 -5.68 -4.86
CA LEU A 100 -20.86 -4.96 -4.79
C LEU A 100 -21.05 -3.54 -5.34
N THR A 101 -20.47 -2.55 -4.66
CA THR A 101 -20.45 -1.17 -5.18
C THR A 101 -19.61 -1.08 -6.45
N GLY A 102 -19.84 -0.07 -7.28
CA GLY A 102 -19.05 0.15 -8.50
C GLY A 102 -17.55 0.32 -8.23
N GLY A 103 -17.18 0.92 -7.06
CA GLY A 103 -15.80 1.03 -6.61
C GLY A 103 -15.17 -0.33 -6.29
N GLN A 104 -15.90 -1.19 -5.55
CA GLN A 104 -15.45 -2.54 -5.23
C GLN A 104 -15.29 -3.39 -6.49
N GLN A 105 -16.25 -3.35 -7.41
CA GLN A 105 -16.18 -4.09 -8.68
C GLN A 105 -14.96 -3.69 -9.50
N ARG A 106 -14.68 -2.38 -9.62
CA ARG A 106 -13.50 -1.87 -10.33
C ARG A 106 -12.20 -2.36 -9.71
N VAL A 107 -12.07 -2.23 -8.39
CA VAL A 107 -10.85 -2.67 -7.68
C VAL A 107 -10.65 -4.17 -7.78
N ILE A 108 -11.70 -4.98 -7.64
CA ILE A 108 -11.64 -6.43 -7.82
C ILE A 108 -11.17 -6.76 -9.24
N GLN A 109 -11.68 -6.08 -10.26
CA GLN A 109 -11.25 -6.30 -11.64
C GLN A 109 -9.78 -5.94 -11.86
N GLU A 110 -9.30 -4.82 -11.29
CA GLU A 110 -7.91 -4.42 -11.36
C GLU A 110 -6.97 -5.43 -10.68
N ILE A 111 -7.32 -5.86 -9.45
CA ILE A 111 -6.55 -6.89 -8.72
C ILE A 111 -6.56 -8.20 -9.50
N SER A 112 -7.72 -8.60 -10.00
CA SER A 112 -7.87 -9.83 -10.79
C SER A 112 -7.00 -9.82 -12.03
N THR A 113 -6.90 -8.68 -12.71
CA THR A 113 -6.02 -8.49 -13.87
C THR A 113 -4.55 -8.58 -13.48
N ASP A 114 -4.13 -7.89 -12.40
CA ASP A 114 -2.75 -7.95 -11.93
C ASP A 114 -2.33 -9.38 -11.57
N LEU A 115 -3.20 -10.15 -10.94
CA LEU A 115 -2.93 -11.56 -10.56
C LEU A 115 -2.74 -12.49 -11.77
N THR A 116 -3.15 -12.08 -12.98
CA THR A 116 -2.88 -12.87 -14.20
C THR A 116 -1.45 -12.74 -14.71
N HIS A 117 -0.68 -11.79 -14.22
CA HIS A 117 0.69 -11.59 -14.64
C HIS A 117 1.66 -12.54 -13.92
N ALA A 118 2.77 -12.87 -14.57
CA ALA A 118 3.80 -13.74 -14.01
C ALA A 118 4.80 -13.00 -13.10
N HIS A 119 4.37 -11.95 -12.44
CA HIS A 119 5.16 -11.19 -11.46
C HIS A 119 4.30 -10.86 -10.22
N PRO A 120 4.92 -10.64 -9.04
CA PRO A 120 4.20 -10.32 -7.82
C PRO A 120 3.40 -9.04 -7.95
N MET A 121 2.15 -9.07 -7.48
CA MET A 121 1.33 -7.87 -7.32
C MET A 121 1.63 -7.20 -5.97
N SER A 122 1.78 -5.87 -5.98
CA SER A 122 1.84 -5.04 -4.76
C SER A 122 0.85 -3.89 -4.91
N ARG A 123 -0.27 -3.94 -4.18
CA ARG A 123 -1.33 -2.93 -4.21
C ARG A 123 -1.70 -2.45 -2.82
N LEU A 124 -1.94 -1.16 -2.69
CA LEU A 124 -2.55 -0.54 -1.52
C LEU A 124 -4.05 -0.33 -1.77
N LEU A 125 -4.89 -1.01 -0.99
CA LEU A 125 -6.33 -0.81 -1.01
C LEU A 125 -6.74 0.19 0.07
N GLN A 126 -7.15 1.38 -0.34
CA GLN A 126 -7.65 2.43 0.54
C GLN A 126 -9.18 2.51 0.53
N GLY A 127 -9.75 2.87 1.66
CA GLY A 127 -11.19 3.10 1.82
C GLY A 127 -11.55 3.36 3.26
N GLU A 128 -12.70 3.98 3.49
CA GLU A 128 -13.26 4.24 4.81
C GLU A 128 -13.48 2.96 5.63
N VAL A 129 -13.59 3.10 6.95
CA VAL A 129 -14.01 1.98 7.81
C VAL A 129 -15.40 1.53 7.37
N GLY A 130 -15.58 0.22 7.20
CA GLY A 130 -16.86 -0.33 6.71
C GLY A 130 -17.04 -0.31 5.18
N SER A 131 -16.08 0.20 4.39
CA SER A 131 -16.17 0.20 2.92
C SER A 131 -16.08 -1.19 2.26
N GLY A 132 -15.95 -2.26 3.06
CA GLY A 132 -15.90 -3.63 2.56
C GLY A 132 -14.54 -4.08 2.02
N LYS A 133 -13.43 -3.50 2.50
CA LYS A 133 -12.07 -3.94 2.09
C LYS A 133 -11.84 -5.44 2.30
N THR A 134 -12.40 -6.01 3.35
CA THR A 134 -12.27 -7.44 3.67
C THR A 134 -12.92 -8.34 2.62
N ILE A 135 -14.08 -7.96 2.08
CA ILE A 135 -14.73 -8.74 1.01
C ILE A 135 -13.94 -8.67 -0.30
N VAL A 136 -13.35 -7.52 -0.62
CA VAL A 136 -12.45 -7.37 -1.77
C VAL A 136 -11.22 -8.28 -1.61
N ALA A 137 -10.61 -8.30 -0.42
CA ALA A 137 -9.49 -9.18 -0.11
C ALA A 137 -9.88 -10.66 -0.23
N LEU A 138 -11.04 -11.07 0.32
CA LEU A 138 -11.54 -12.45 0.22
C LEU A 138 -11.72 -12.88 -1.24
N ILE A 139 -12.38 -12.05 -2.04
CA ILE A 139 -12.60 -12.33 -3.47
C ILE A 139 -11.26 -12.50 -4.21
N SER A 140 -10.26 -11.68 -3.88
CA SER A 140 -8.92 -11.76 -4.47
C SER A 140 -8.17 -13.03 -4.01
N MET A 141 -8.29 -13.40 -2.74
CA MET A 141 -7.71 -14.63 -2.20
C MET A 141 -8.31 -15.89 -2.85
N LEU A 142 -9.62 -15.89 -3.12
CA LEU A 142 -10.26 -17.01 -3.79
C LEU A 142 -9.76 -17.22 -5.23
N GLN A 143 -9.34 -16.17 -5.93
CA GLN A 143 -8.69 -16.34 -7.24
C GLN A 143 -7.38 -17.14 -7.11
N ALA A 144 -6.62 -16.96 -6.05
CA ALA A 144 -5.42 -17.77 -5.80
C ALA A 144 -5.81 -19.23 -5.47
N VAL A 145 -6.82 -19.43 -4.64
CA VAL A 145 -7.34 -20.77 -4.29
C VAL A 145 -7.86 -21.50 -5.52
N ASP A 146 -8.58 -20.83 -6.40
CA ASP A 146 -9.08 -21.38 -7.68
C ASP A 146 -7.96 -21.87 -8.60
N ASN A 147 -6.74 -21.41 -8.40
CA ASN A 147 -5.54 -21.85 -9.11
C ASN A 147 -4.66 -22.83 -8.30
N GLY A 148 -5.20 -23.40 -7.23
CA GLY A 148 -4.50 -24.39 -6.40
C GLY A 148 -3.44 -23.80 -5.47
N ALA A 149 -3.41 -22.47 -5.30
CA ALA A 149 -2.53 -21.79 -4.37
C ALA A 149 -3.18 -21.58 -3.00
N GLN A 150 -2.39 -21.22 -2.01
CA GLN A 150 -2.86 -20.78 -0.69
C GLN A 150 -2.84 -19.25 -0.60
N ALA A 151 -3.72 -18.71 0.24
CA ALA A 151 -3.76 -17.30 0.54
C ALA A 151 -3.64 -17.08 2.05
N ALA A 152 -3.01 -15.98 2.45
CA ALA A 152 -2.86 -15.61 3.86
C ALA A 152 -3.34 -14.17 4.09
N LEU A 153 -4.13 -13.97 5.15
CA LEU A 153 -4.55 -12.66 5.64
C LEU A 153 -3.87 -12.37 6.97
N LEU A 154 -3.01 -11.35 6.99
CA LEU A 154 -2.34 -10.90 8.21
C LEU A 154 -3.19 -9.85 8.93
N ALA A 155 -3.29 -9.98 10.24
CA ALA A 155 -3.94 -9.00 11.12
C ALA A 155 -2.98 -8.55 12.22
N PRO A 156 -3.06 -7.30 12.69
CA PRO A 156 -2.10 -6.75 13.65
C PRO A 156 -2.24 -7.33 15.07
N THR A 157 -3.39 -7.95 15.40
CA THR A 157 -3.64 -8.55 16.71
C THR A 157 -4.34 -9.90 16.56
N GLU A 158 -4.19 -10.79 17.57
CA GLU A 158 -4.87 -12.08 17.61
C GLU A 158 -6.41 -11.94 17.60
N VAL A 159 -6.93 -10.94 18.30
CA VAL A 159 -8.38 -10.67 18.32
C VAL A 159 -8.91 -10.37 16.93
N LEU A 160 -8.22 -9.52 16.18
CA LEU A 160 -8.60 -9.20 14.80
C LEU A 160 -8.41 -10.40 13.87
N ALA A 161 -7.34 -11.19 14.04
CA ALA A 161 -7.14 -12.41 13.27
C ALA A 161 -8.29 -13.40 13.47
N GLN A 162 -8.72 -13.62 14.72
CA GLN A 162 -9.88 -14.48 15.04
C GLN A 162 -11.18 -13.92 14.50
N GLN A 163 -11.39 -12.59 14.60
CA GLN A 163 -12.56 -11.92 14.05
C GLN A 163 -12.63 -12.08 12.52
N HIS A 164 -11.51 -11.86 11.82
CA HIS A 164 -11.45 -12.09 10.39
C HIS A 164 -11.71 -13.56 10.03
N ALA A 165 -11.07 -14.50 10.73
CA ALA A 165 -11.29 -15.92 10.46
C ALA A 165 -12.77 -16.32 10.57
N ARG A 166 -13.47 -15.86 11.61
CA ARG A 166 -14.92 -16.10 11.79
C ARG A 166 -15.72 -15.49 10.64
N SER A 167 -15.49 -14.19 10.36
CA SER A 167 -16.24 -13.48 9.32
C SER A 167 -16.03 -14.08 7.93
N LEU A 168 -14.80 -14.47 7.59
CA LEU A 168 -14.49 -15.13 6.32
C LEU A 168 -15.16 -16.50 6.24
N THR A 169 -15.06 -17.32 7.29
CA THR A 169 -15.71 -18.65 7.36
C THR A 169 -17.23 -18.52 7.18
N GLU A 170 -17.88 -17.61 7.91
CA GLU A 170 -19.32 -17.38 7.79
C GLU A 170 -19.71 -16.94 6.36
N THR A 171 -18.92 -16.07 5.74
CA THR A 171 -19.18 -15.59 4.38
C THR A 171 -19.09 -16.74 3.37
N LEU A 172 -18.06 -17.57 3.48
CA LEU A 172 -17.86 -18.73 2.62
C LEU A 172 -18.97 -19.77 2.80
N MET A 173 -19.33 -20.09 4.05
CA MET A 173 -20.41 -21.04 4.36
C MET A 173 -21.76 -20.58 3.81
N ARG A 174 -22.10 -19.29 3.96
CA ARG A 174 -23.35 -18.71 3.41
C ARG A 174 -23.40 -18.78 1.88
N ALA A 175 -22.24 -18.68 1.23
CA ALA A 175 -22.12 -18.81 -0.22
C ALA A 175 -22.01 -20.27 -0.69
N GLY A 176 -22.11 -21.27 0.21
CA GLY A 176 -21.97 -22.69 -0.12
C GLY A 176 -20.59 -23.06 -0.68
N LEU A 177 -19.54 -22.36 -0.22
CA LEU A 177 -18.17 -22.62 -0.63
C LEU A 177 -17.44 -23.49 0.40
N HIS A 178 -16.44 -24.25 -0.06
CA HIS A 178 -15.76 -25.27 0.74
C HIS A 178 -14.33 -24.90 1.14
N THR A 179 -13.84 -23.71 0.74
CA THR A 179 -12.52 -23.24 1.15
C THR A 179 -12.41 -23.13 2.66
N THR A 180 -11.40 -23.78 3.22
CA THR A 180 -11.16 -23.82 4.67
C THR A 180 -10.35 -22.60 5.10
N VAL A 181 -10.81 -21.92 6.15
CA VAL A 181 -10.09 -20.82 6.80
C VAL A 181 -9.47 -21.33 8.11
N VAL A 182 -8.15 -21.26 8.20
CA VAL A 182 -7.40 -21.70 9.39
C VAL A 182 -6.81 -20.48 10.08
N PRO A 183 -7.23 -20.10 11.30
CA PRO A 183 -6.57 -19.06 12.06
C PRO A 183 -5.22 -19.54 12.58
N LEU A 184 -4.17 -18.69 12.48
CA LEU A 184 -2.87 -18.91 13.09
C LEU A 184 -2.58 -17.75 14.03
N THR A 185 -2.46 -18.04 15.34
CA THR A 185 -2.20 -17.02 16.36
C THR A 185 -1.00 -17.41 17.23
N GLY A 186 -0.40 -16.41 17.88
CA GLY A 186 0.76 -16.61 18.77
C GLY A 186 0.44 -17.57 19.93
N SER A 187 -0.77 -17.48 20.48
CA SER A 187 -1.27 -18.29 21.60
C SER A 187 -1.56 -19.75 21.26
N MET A 188 -1.59 -20.15 19.98
CA MET A 188 -1.84 -21.52 19.58
C MET A 188 -0.67 -22.43 19.97
N PRO A 189 -0.94 -23.67 20.44
CA PRO A 189 0.09 -24.68 20.69
C PRO A 189 0.92 -24.98 19.44
N THR A 190 2.23 -25.21 19.60
CA THR A 190 3.15 -25.46 18.49
C THR A 190 2.72 -26.67 17.65
N ALA A 191 2.13 -27.70 18.26
CA ALA A 191 1.63 -28.88 17.57
C ALA A 191 0.44 -28.61 16.62
N LEU A 192 -0.25 -27.49 16.78
CA LEU A 192 -1.36 -27.07 15.89
C LEU A 192 -0.92 -26.06 14.82
N LYS A 193 0.36 -25.67 14.84
CA LYS A 193 0.96 -24.75 13.86
C LYS A 193 1.71 -25.47 12.76
N GLN A 194 1.82 -26.79 12.86
CA GLN A 194 2.40 -27.70 11.85
C GLN A 194 1.29 -28.25 10.96
#